data_6d6733172dd0ae6be8a153e5a43b5391
#
_entry.id   6d6733172dd0ae6be8a153e5a43b5391
#
_cell.length_a   1.000
_cell.length_b   1.000
_cell.length_c   1.000
_cell.angle_alpha   90.00
_cell.angle_beta   90.00
_cell.angle_gamma   90.00
#
_symmetry.space_group_name_H-M   'P 1'
#
loop_
_entity.id
_entity.type
_entity.pdbx_description
1 polymer ?
#
loop_
_entity_poly.entity_id
_entity_poly.type
_entity_poly.pdbx_seq_one_letter_code
_entity_poly.pdbx_strand_id
1 'polypeptide(L)'
;MKKSQDKVAADILAADINGDVSAEVCVVSPPLYIVKTSTIHGTGIFARRTIEPGACIVEYQGERIMWEVAQDRADAEGPLNHTYFFSLNDGRIIDGGSGGNEARFINHSCEPNCEAVEHDDGRVYIYSVVEIAAGEELSYDYALIFEERHTPAVKKAFACYCGAPSCSGSMLMPKRSARYRAQKALSK
;
A
#
# COMPACT_ATOMS: atom_id res chain seq x y z
N MET A 1 -9.07 19.03 36.26
CA MET A 1 -9.01 17.59 35.97
C MET A 1 -9.00 17.40 34.46
N LYS A 2 -7.84 17.54 33.80
CA LYS A 2 -7.60 17.28 32.37
C LYS A 2 -6.11 16.92 32.24
N LYS A 3 -5.73 15.70 32.54
CA LYS A 3 -4.41 15.09 32.28
C LYS A 3 -4.55 13.58 32.49
N SER A 4 -5.15 12.85 31.56
CA SER A 4 -5.14 11.38 31.58
C SER A 4 -5.58 10.71 30.27
N GLN A 5 -5.50 11.38 29.12
CA GLN A 5 -5.83 10.76 27.84
C GLN A 5 -4.70 10.75 26.81
N ASP A 6 -3.59 11.42 27.08
CA ASP A 6 -2.47 11.54 26.10
C ASP A 6 -1.36 10.48 26.28
N LYS A 7 -1.55 9.47 27.14
CA LYS A 7 -0.52 8.47 27.43
C LYS A 7 -0.76 7.08 26.83
N VAL A 8 -1.90 6.86 26.17
CA VAL A 8 -2.25 5.54 25.61
C VAL A 8 -1.86 5.39 24.15
N ALA A 9 -1.59 6.48 23.44
CA ALA A 9 -1.24 6.44 22.01
C ALA A 9 0.26 6.24 21.72
N ALA A 10 1.13 6.27 22.73
CA ALA A 10 2.59 6.17 22.55
C ALA A 10 3.19 4.79 22.83
N ASP A 11 2.43 3.88 23.45
CA ASP A 11 2.96 2.58 23.92
C ASP A 11 2.59 1.39 23.01
N ILE A 12 1.96 1.63 21.83
CA ILE A 12 1.64 0.57 20.87
C ILE A 12 2.70 0.44 19.74
N LEU A 13 3.72 1.28 19.74
CA LEU A 13 4.75 1.34 18.69
C LEU A 13 6.03 0.55 18.99
N ALA A 14 6.01 -0.37 19.96
CA ALA A 14 7.14 -1.25 20.24
C ALA A 14 6.66 -2.64 20.69
N ALA A 15 5.86 -3.30 19.85
CA ALA A 15 5.79 -4.75 19.89
C ALA A 15 6.84 -5.27 18.91
N ASP A 16 7.90 -5.87 19.47
CA ASP A 16 8.91 -6.62 18.74
C ASP A 16 8.26 -7.69 17.88
N ILE A 17 7.94 -7.41 16.62
CA ILE A 17 7.61 -8.41 15.61
C ILE A 17 8.90 -8.88 14.92
N ASN A 18 9.94 -9.18 15.70
CA ASN A 18 11.07 -9.99 15.27
C ASN A 18 10.74 -11.49 15.45
N GLY A 19 9.59 -11.91 14.96
CA GLY A 19 9.25 -13.29 14.76
C GLY A 19 9.31 -13.56 13.26
N ASP A 20 10.15 -14.50 12.84
CA ASP A 20 10.15 -15.11 11.52
C ASP A 20 8.72 -15.58 11.18
N VAL A 21 7.92 -14.68 10.57
CA VAL A 21 6.59 -15.00 10.06
C VAL A 21 6.84 -15.72 8.73
N SER A 22 6.99 -17.04 8.80
CA SER A 22 7.18 -17.87 7.62
C SER A 22 6.07 -17.58 6.60
N ALA A 23 6.43 -17.56 5.31
CA ALA A 23 5.53 -17.29 4.18
C ALA A 23 4.26 -18.17 4.17
N GLU A 24 4.20 -19.21 4.98
CA GLU A 24 3.05 -20.11 5.14
C GLU A 24 1.84 -19.43 5.81
N VAL A 25 2.03 -18.34 6.56
CA VAL A 25 0.95 -17.71 7.35
C VAL A 25 -0.03 -16.92 6.49
N CYS A 26 0.37 -16.46 5.30
CA CYS A 26 -0.51 -15.71 4.39
C CYS A 26 -1.36 -16.59 3.46
N VAL A 27 -1.12 -17.90 3.41
CA VAL A 27 -1.89 -18.83 2.57
C VAL A 27 -3.09 -19.38 3.32
N VAL A 28 -4.17 -18.61 3.38
CA VAL A 28 -5.45 -19.06 3.96
C VAL A 28 -6.38 -19.51 2.83
N SER A 29 -6.91 -20.73 2.92
CA SER A 29 -7.90 -21.23 1.96
C SER A 29 -9.27 -21.42 2.63
N PRO A 30 -10.36 -20.80 2.14
CA PRO A 30 -10.39 -19.81 1.06
C PRO A 30 -9.72 -18.49 1.47
N PRO A 31 -9.29 -17.65 0.48
CA PRO A 31 -8.68 -16.35 0.76
C PRO A 31 -9.55 -15.47 1.66
N LEU A 32 -8.92 -14.63 2.49
CA LEU A 32 -9.61 -13.69 3.37
C LEU A 32 -10.41 -12.61 2.61
N TYR A 33 -10.21 -12.51 1.30
CA TYR A 33 -10.75 -11.46 0.45
C TYR A 33 -11.48 -11.99 -0.78
N ILE A 34 -12.18 -11.08 -1.44
CA ILE A 34 -12.83 -11.26 -2.75
C ILE A 34 -12.57 -10.03 -3.60
N VAL A 35 -12.54 -10.21 -4.93
CA VAL A 35 -12.38 -9.13 -5.91
C VAL A 35 -13.75 -8.65 -6.38
N LYS A 36 -13.99 -7.33 -6.39
CA LYS A 36 -15.24 -6.70 -6.86
C LYS A 36 -14.94 -5.36 -7.53
N THR A 37 -15.96 -4.76 -8.18
CA THR A 37 -15.92 -3.36 -8.59
C THR A 37 -15.82 -2.45 -7.37
N SER A 38 -14.88 -1.50 -7.39
CA SER A 38 -14.65 -0.51 -6.34
C SER A 38 -15.37 0.81 -6.63
N THR A 39 -15.78 1.50 -5.57
CA THR A 39 -16.28 2.88 -5.65
C THR A 39 -15.14 3.90 -5.61
N ILE A 40 -13.93 3.49 -5.18
CA ILE A 40 -12.74 4.33 -5.19
C ILE A 40 -12.21 4.44 -6.62
N HIS A 41 -11.87 3.26 -7.22
CA HIS A 41 -11.38 3.21 -8.59
C HIS A 41 -11.45 1.77 -9.15
N GLY A 42 -12.04 1.60 -10.33
CA GLY A 42 -12.02 0.35 -11.11
C GLY A 42 -12.37 -0.90 -10.31
N THR A 43 -11.38 -1.76 -10.12
CA THR A 43 -11.46 -3.01 -9.34
C THR A 43 -10.89 -2.80 -7.95
N GLY A 44 -11.47 -3.46 -6.95
CA GLY A 44 -11.00 -3.43 -5.57
C GLY A 44 -11.02 -4.80 -4.91
N ILE A 45 -10.37 -4.91 -3.76
CA ILE A 45 -10.35 -6.10 -2.92
C ILE A 45 -11.15 -5.82 -1.65
N PHE A 46 -12.03 -6.76 -1.30
CA PHE A 46 -12.96 -6.62 -0.18
C PHE A 46 -12.83 -7.80 0.78
N ALA A 47 -12.91 -7.53 2.08
CA ALA A 47 -12.88 -8.56 3.09
C ALA A 47 -14.05 -9.56 2.88
N ARG A 48 -13.74 -10.85 2.80
CA ARG A 48 -14.74 -11.94 2.69
C ARG A 48 -15.44 -12.18 4.02
N ARG A 49 -14.73 -11.96 5.11
CA ARG A 49 -15.16 -12.09 6.51
C ARG A 49 -14.41 -11.05 7.33
N THR A 50 -14.77 -10.86 8.58
CA THR A 50 -14.00 -10.00 9.49
C THR A 50 -12.54 -10.46 9.52
N ILE A 51 -11.61 -9.50 9.40
CA ILE A 51 -10.17 -9.68 9.45
C ILE A 51 -9.66 -8.95 10.70
N GLU A 52 -8.97 -9.69 11.57
CA GLU A 52 -8.41 -9.14 12.80
C GLU A 52 -7.20 -8.25 12.52
N PRO A 53 -6.90 -7.25 13.38
CA PRO A 53 -5.68 -6.45 13.29
C PRO A 53 -4.42 -7.32 13.30
N GLY A 54 -3.44 -6.99 12.46
CA GLY A 54 -2.18 -7.74 12.34
C GLY A 54 -2.25 -9.01 11.49
N ALA A 55 -3.43 -9.34 10.94
CA ALA A 55 -3.54 -10.51 10.07
C ALA A 55 -2.82 -10.31 8.75
N CYS A 56 -1.99 -11.30 8.33
CA CYS A 56 -1.46 -11.36 6.98
C CYS A 56 -2.57 -11.76 6.01
N ILE A 57 -2.80 -10.93 4.99
CA ILE A 57 -3.92 -11.08 4.07
C ILE A 57 -3.48 -11.75 2.76
N VAL A 58 -2.41 -11.22 2.16
CA VAL A 58 -1.93 -11.66 0.84
C VAL A 58 -0.51 -11.17 0.59
N GLU A 59 0.29 -11.95 -0.16
CA GLU A 59 1.55 -11.48 -0.75
C GLU A 59 1.27 -10.60 -1.98
N TYR A 60 1.97 -9.49 -2.13
CA TYR A 60 1.96 -8.71 -3.36
C TYR A 60 2.93 -9.34 -4.36
N GLN A 61 2.42 -10.07 -5.33
CA GLN A 61 3.20 -10.80 -6.31
C GLN A 61 3.29 -10.08 -7.65
N GLY A 62 4.39 -10.37 -8.38
CA GLY A 62 4.64 -9.86 -9.71
C GLY A 62 6.06 -10.13 -10.16
N GLU A 63 6.35 -9.76 -11.40
CA GLU A 63 7.69 -9.84 -11.96
C GLU A 63 8.60 -8.80 -11.28
N ARG A 64 9.81 -9.22 -10.87
CA ARG A 64 10.80 -8.30 -10.29
C ARG A 64 11.68 -7.73 -11.40
N ILE A 65 11.60 -6.43 -11.60
CA ILE A 65 12.29 -5.70 -12.66
C ILE A 65 13.12 -4.55 -12.10
N MET A 66 14.06 -4.06 -12.89
CA MET A 66 14.81 -2.85 -12.60
C MET A 66 13.98 -1.61 -12.91
N TRP A 67 14.30 -0.49 -12.26
CA TRP A 67 13.58 0.77 -12.44
C TRP A 67 13.49 1.23 -13.91
N GLU A 68 14.57 1.08 -14.65
CA GLU A 68 14.63 1.46 -16.06
C GLU A 68 13.61 0.68 -16.91
N VAL A 69 13.48 -0.62 -16.65
CA VAL A 69 12.48 -1.48 -17.33
C VAL A 69 11.06 -1.06 -16.97
N ALA A 70 10.82 -0.68 -15.69
CA ALA A 70 9.53 -0.19 -15.26
C ALA A 70 9.16 1.13 -15.95
N GLN A 71 10.12 2.04 -16.13
CA GLN A 71 9.91 3.29 -16.88
C GLN A 71 9.57 3.02 -18.34
N ASP A 72 10.34 2.16 -19.01
CA ASP A 72 10.08 1.80 -20.41
C ASP A 72 8.68 1.20 -20.59
N ARG A 73 8.23 0.33 -19.66
CA ARG A 73 6.87 -0.23 -19.68
C ARG A 73 5.82 0.87 -19.49
N ALA A 74 6.01 1.75 -18.49
CA ALA A 74 5.07 2.84 -18.22
C ALA A 74 4.94 3.79 -19.42
N ASP A 75 6.05 4.12 -20.08
CA ASP A 75 6.08 4.98 -21.26
C ASP A 75 5.40 4.32 -22.47
N ALA A 76 5.59 3.01 -22.64
CA ALA A 76 4.96 2.24 -23.72
C ALA A 76 3.43 2.11 -23.55
N GLU A 77 2.94 1.99 -22.32
CA GLU A 77 1.52 1.86 -22.03
C GLU A 77 0.77 3.20 -22.02
N GLY A 78 1.50 4.31 -21.87
CA GLY A 78 0.98 5.68 -21.86
C GLY A 78 0.39 6.12 -20.51
N PRO A 79 0.14 7.43 -20.35
CA PRO A 79 -0.12 8.07 -19.05
C PRO A 79 -1.48 7.72 -18.41
N LEU A 80 -2.33 6.95 -19.08
CA LEU A 80 -3.66 6.55 -18.59
C LEU A 80 -3.70 5.09 -18.13
N ASN A 81 -2.62 4.33 -18.30
CA ASN A 81 -2.59 2.95 -17.87
C ASN A 81 -2.18 2.83 -16.40
N HIS A 82 -2.86 1.93 -15.71
CA HIS A 82 -2.62 1.62 -14.31
C HIS A 82 -1.33 0.81 -14.22
N THR A 83 -0.26 1.46 -13.76
CA THR A 83 0.94 0.75 -13.39
C THR A 83 0.72 0.12 -12.01
N TYR A 84 0.84 -1.21 -11.95
CA TYR A 84 0.79 -1.97 -10.70
C TYR A 84 2.19 -2.16 -10.13
N PHE A 85 2.96 -1.08 -10.07
CA PHE A 85 4.35 -1.09 -9.63
C PHE A 85 4.49 -0.87 -8.14
N PHE A 86 5.22 -1.76 -7.47
CA PHE A 86 5.58 -1.65 -6.08
C PHE A 86 7.11 -1.52 -5.94
N SER A 87 7.59 -0.41 -5.34
CA SER A 87 9.02 -0.15 -5.17
C SER A 87 9.57 -0.90 -3.95
N LEU A 88 10.68 -1.64 -4.14
CA LEU A 88 11.39 -2.35 -3.08
C LEU A 88 12.53 -1.52 -2.49
N ASN A 89 12.94 -1.86 -1.27
CA ASN A 89 14.04 -1.20 -0.56
C ASN A 89 15.40 -1.38 -1.25
N ASP A 90 15.57 -2.44 -2.04
CA ASP A 90 16.78 -2.72 -2.82
C ASP A 90 16.82 -1.99 -4.18
N GLY A 91 15.82 -1.14 -4.47
CA GLY A 91 15.70 -0.35 -5.69
C GLY A 91 15.05 -1.07 -6.87
N ARG A 92 14.67 -2.35 -6.71
CA ARG A 92 13.87 -3.08 -7.71
C ARG A 92 12.39 -2.72 -7.60
N ILE A 93 11.63 -3.13 -8.60
CA ILE A 93 10.19 -2.94 -8.71
C ILE A 93 9.52 -4.32 -8.82
N ILE A 94 8.42 -4.52 -8.14
CA ILE A 94 7.49 -5.61 -8.45
C ILE A 94 6.45 -5.06 -9.43
N ASP A 95 6.39 -5.63 -10.62
CA ASP A 95 5.35 -5.37 -11.61
C ASP A 95 4.19 -6.35 -11.42
N GLY A 96 3.19 -5.96 -10.70
CA GLY A 96 1.97 -6.76 -10.47
C GLY A 96 1.12 -6.95 -11.73
N GLY A 97 1.40 -6.23 -12.81
CA GLY A 97 0.77 -6.43 -14.12
C GLY A 97 1.29 -7.67 -14.84
N SER A 98 2.53 -8.09 -14.54
CA SER A 98 3.21 -9.25 -15.13
C SER A 98 3.41 -10.35 -14.08
N GLY A 99 2.73 -11.48 -14.24
CA GLY A 99 2.83 -12.62 -13.32
C GLY A 99 2.34 -12.34 -11.89
N GLY A 100 1.58 -11.25 -11.70
CA GLY A 100 1.05 -10.86 -10.39
C GLY A 100 -0.24 -11.57 -10.01
N ASN A 101 -0.70 -11.29 -8.80
CA ASN A 101 -1.94 -11.79 -8.24
C ASN A 101 -2.97 -10.65 -8.02
N GLU A 102 -4.08 -10.96 -7.36
CA GLU A 102 -5.16 -10.00 -7.12
C GLU A 102 -4.76 -8.84 -6.17
N ALA A 103 -3.66 -8.97 -5.41
CA ALA A 103 -3.19 -7.90 -4.51
C ALA A 103 -2.97 -6.56 -5.23
N ARG A 104 -2.66 -6.59 -6.53
CA ARG A 104 -2.55 -5.41 -7.39
C ARG A 104 -3.80 -4.54 -7.43
N PHE A 105 -4.97 -5.08 -7.10
CA PHE A 105 -6.24 -4.35 -7.08
C PHE A 105 -6.57 -3.72 -5.73
N ILE A 106 -5.70 -3.79 -4.74
CA ILE A 106 -5.90 -3.07 -3.48
C ILE A 106 -5.71 -1.57 -3.77
N ASN A 107 -6.77 -0.79 -3.56
CA ASN A 107 -6.77 0.64 -3.84
C ASN A 107 -6.03 1.46 -2.76
N HIS A 108 -5.68 2.70 -3.11
CA HIS A 108 -5.10 3.64 -2.16
C HIS A 108 -6.16 4.26 -1.25
N SER A 109 -5.81 4.45 0.02
CA SER A 109 -6.53 5.33 0.94
C SER A 109 -5.58 6.22 1.73
N CYS A 110 -6.04 7.45 2.04
CA CYS A 110 -5.34 8.37 2.96
C CYS A 110 -5.57 7.99 4.43
N GLU A 111 -6.60 7.16 4.71
CA GLU A 111 -6.87 6.51 6.00
C GLU A 111 -6.99 5.00 5.74
N PRO A 112 -5.83 4.31 5.55
CA PRO A 112 -5.82 2.93 5.13
C PRO A 112 -6.17 1.99 6.30
N ASN A 113 -6.78 0.83 5.97
CA ASN A 113 -7.01 -0.27 6.89
C ASN A 113 -5.98 -1.40 6.76
N CYS A 114 -5.05 -1.28 5.79
CA CYS A 114 -3.93 -2.20 5.59
C CYS A 114 -2.61 -1.45 5.45
N GLU A 115 -1.52 -2.19 5.61
CA GLU A 115 -0.17 -1.75 5.28
C GLU A 115 0.55 -2.80 4.43
N ALA A 116 1.48 -2.35 3.61
CA ALA A 116 2.37 -3.20 2.84
C ALA A 116 3.73 -3.26 3.53
N VAL A 117 4.20 -4.47 3.87
CA VAL A 117 5.46 -4.70 4.58
C VAL A 117 6.38 -5.54 3.71
N GLU A 118 7.56 -5.00 3.42
CA GLU A 118 8.64 -5.75 2.77
C GLU A 118 9.44 -6.50 3.82
N HIS A 119 9.55 -7.83 3.65
CA HIS A 119 10.31 -8.72 4.52
C HIS A 119 11.78 -8.83 4.06
N ASP A 120 12.66 -9.37 4.92
CA ASP A 120 14.09 -9.52 4.66
C ASP A 120 14.41 -10.38 3.42
N ASP A 121 13.49 -11.28 3.02
CA ASP A 121 13.57 -12.06 1.79
C ASP A 121 13.17 -11.25 0.54
N GLY A 122 12.83 -9.99 0.72
CA GLY A 122 12.37 -9.05 -0.31
C GLY A 122 10.93 -9.29 -0.77
N ARG A 123 10.16 -10.18 -0.14
CA ARG A 123 8.74 -10.34 -0.43
C ARG A 123 7.92 -9.27 0.28
N VAL A 124 6.82 -8.86 -0.34
CA VAL A 124 5.92 -7.85 0.19
C VAL A 124 4.61 -8.51 0.58
N TYR A 125 4.18 -8.31 1.81
CA TYR A 125 2.92 -8.82 2.32
C TYR A 125 2.02 -7.67 2.77
N ILE A 126 0.72 -7.86 2.57
CA ILE A 126 -0.32 -6.91 3.00
C ILE A 126 -0.91 -7.41 4.32
N TYR A 127 -0.82 -6.55 5.33
CA TYR A 127 -1.35 -6.79 6.68
C TYR A 127 -2.49 -5.83 7.01
N SER A 128 -3.45 -6.30 7.77
CA SER A 128 -4.46 -5.42 8.38
C SER A 128 -3.84 -4.61 9.53
N VAL A 129 -4.13 -3.31 9.61
CA VAL A 129 -3.68 -2.44 10.72
C VAL A 129 -4.79 -2.17 11.74
N VAL A 130 -6.02 -2.44 11.35
CA VAL A 130 -7.23 -2.37 12.19
C VAL A 130 -8.10 -3.57 11.90
N GLU A 131 -9.14 -3.80 12.73
CA GLU A 131 -10.21 -4.74 12.37
C GLU A 131 -10.90 -4.27 11.08
N ILE A 132 -11.07 -5.18 10.11
CA ILE A 132 -11.75 -4.93 8.84
C ILE A 132 -13.02 -5.76 8.80
N ALA A 133 -14.17 -5.11 8.71
CA ALA A 133 -15.46 -5.80 8.68
C ALA A 133 -15.68 -6.56 7.37
N ALA A 134 -16.47 -7.63 7.41
CA ALA A 134 -16.87 -8.35 6.22
C ALA A 134 -17.54 -7.41 5.19
N GLY A 135 -17.07 -7.43 3.95
CA GLY A 135 -17.55 -6.58 2.86
C GLY A 135 -16.88 -5.20 2.77
N GLU A 136 -16.01 -4.83 3.70
CA GLU A 136 -15.23 -3.60 3.65
C GLU A 136 -14.10 -3.71 2.62
N GLU A 137 -13.81 -2.61 1.90
CA GLU A 137 -12.73 -2.56 0.93
C GLU A 137 -11.36 -2.43 1.62
N LEU A 138 -10.41 -3.26 1.21
CA LEU A 138 -9.03 -3.19 1.67
C LEU A 138 -8.31 -2.06 0.93
N SER A 139 -7.51 -1.29 1.68
CA SER A 139 -6.75 -0.19 1.12
C SER A 139 -5.46 0.02 1.88
N TYR A 140 -4.40 0.48 1.18
CA TYR A 140 -3.15 0.91 1.82
C TYR A 140 -2.68 2.26 1.25
N ASP A 141 -1.81 2.96 2.00
CA ASP A 141 -1.21 4.20 1.51
C ASP A 141 -0.10 3.87 0.49
N TYR A 142 -0.32 4.22 -0.78
CA TYR A 142 0.66 4.00 -1.85
C TYR A 142 1.95 4.78 -1.64
N ALA A 143 1.89 5.86 -0.87
CA ALA A 143 3.04 6.70 -0.53
C ALA A 143 3.87 7.10 -1.76
N LEU A 144 3.21 7.47 -2.86
CA LEU A 144 3.87 7.72 -4.14
C LEU A 144 4.88 8.87 -4.05
N ILE A 145 6.13 8.58 -4.38
CA ILE A 145 7.19 9.58 -4.48
C ILE A 145 7.23 10.13 -5.89
N PHE A 146 7.14 11.45 -5.99
CA PHE A 146 7.31 12.18 -7.24
C PHE A 146 8.33 13.29 -7.00
N GLU A 147 9.49 13.21 -7.66
CA GLU A 147 10.63 14.08 -7.37
C GLU A 147 10.45 15.51 -7.86
N GLU A 148 9.73 15.68 -8.97
CA GLU A 148 9.47 17.00 -9.53
C GLU A 148 8.48 17.80 -8.68
N ARG A 149 8.30 19.09 -9.03
CA ARG A 149 7.37 19.97 -8.31
C ARG A 149 5.93 19.45 -8.43
N HIS A 150 5.24 19.31 -7.30
CA HIS A 150 3.82 18.94 -7.24
C HIS A 150 2.94 20.12 -7.71
N THR A 151 2.89 20.34 -9.03
CA THR A 151 2.00 21.33 -9.65
C THR A 151 0.53 20.89 -9.53
N PRO A 152 -0.44 21.81 -9.75
CA PRO A 152 -1.86 21.42 -9.81
C PRO A 152 -2.14 20.32 -10.86
N ALA A 153 -1.45 20.36 -12.00
CA ALA A 153 -1.58 19.34 -13.05
C ALA A 153 -1.09 17.97 -12.58
N VAL A 154 0.07 17.92 -11.93
CA VAL A 154 0.64 16.69 -11.33
C VAL A 154 -0.30 16.14 -10.25
N LYS A 155 -0.78 16.98 -9.32
CA LYS A 155 -1.73 16.55 -8.30
C LYS A 155 -3.03 16.00 -8.88
N LYS A 156 -3.50 16.56 -10.00
CA LYS A 156 -4.69 16.07 -10.71
C LYS A 156 -4.42 14.71 -11.37
N ALA A 157 -3.23 14.49 -11.96
CA ALA A 157 -2.85 13.20 -12.53
C ALA A 157 -2.77 12.08 -11.47
N PHE A 158 -2.41 12.43 -10.23
CA PHE A 158 -2.36 11.51 -9.08
C PHE A 158 -3.49 11.82 -8.07
N ALA A 159 -4.68 12.16 -8.55
CA ALA A 159 -5.81 12.47 -7.68
C ALA A 159 -6.24 11.26 -6.86
N CYS A 160 -6.56 11.50 -5.58
CA CYS A 160 -7.10 10.49 -4.68
C CYS A 160 -8.61 10.62 -4.56
N TYR A 161 -9.31 9.50 -4.65
CA TYR A 161 -10.77 9.40 -4.55
C TYR A 161 -11.21 8.49 -3.40
N CYS A 162 -10.37 8.28 -2.38
CA CYS A 162 -10.64 7.36 -1.28
C CYS A 162 -11.84 7.73 -0.39
N GLY A 163 -12.32 9.00 -0.46
CA GLY A 163 -13.46 9.46 0.32
C GLY A 163 -13.20 9.62 1.83
N ALA A 164 -11.97 9.38 2.30
CA ALA A 164 -11.62 9.54 3.72
C ALA A 164 -11.79 11.00 4.19
N PRO A 165 -12.22 11.25 5.44
CA PRO A 165 -12.37 12.60 5.98
C PRO A 165 -11.09 13.45 5.93
N SER A 166 -9.92 12.83 6.13
CA SER A 166 -8.60 13.50 6.04
C SER A 166 -7.94 13.39 4.67
N CYS A 167 -8.70 13.04 3.61
CA CYS A 167 -8.15 12.85 2.28
C CYS A 167 -7.36 14.08 1.80
N SER A 168 -6.10 13.87 1.42
CA SER A 168 -5.20 14.92 0.91
C SER A 168 -5.53 15.38 -0.53
N GLY A 169 -6.49 14.69 -1.21
CA GLY A 169 -6.85 14.92 -2.61
C GLY A 169 -5.80 14.41 -3.62
N SER A 170 -4.72 13.79 -3.16
CA SER A 170 -3.66 13.23 -4.02
C SER A 170 -3.00 12.03 -3.35
N MET A 171 -2.62 11.03 -4.14
CA MET A 171 -1.85 9.86 -3.69
C MET A 171 -0.35 10.17 -3.50
N LEU A 172 0.08 11.38 -3.86
CA LEU A 172 1.48 11.80 -3.74
C LEU A 172 1.85 12.09 -2.29
N MET A 173 2.95 11.52 -1.85
CA MET A 173 3.51 11.81 -0.53
C MET A 173 3.95 13.27 -0.43
N PRO A 174 3.50 14.03 0.59
CA PRO A 174 3.92 15.41 0.78
C PRO A 174 5.44 15.52 1.00
N LYS A 175 6.16 16.29 0.16
CA LYS A 175 7.63 16.47 0.22
C LYS A 175 8.15 16.98 1.56
N ARG A 176 7.30 17.64 2.36
CA ARG A 176 7.65 18.18 3.69
C ARG A 176 7.43 17.14 4.80
N SER A 177 6.83 15.99 4.50
CA SER A 177 6.62 14.94 5.51
C SER A 177 7.95 14.33 5.97
N ALA A 178 7.99 13.87 7.22
CA ALA A 178 9.15 13.13 7.75
C ALA A 178 9.36 11.82 6.97
N ARG A 179 8.26 11.12 6.62
CA ARG A 179 8.26 9.87 5.84
C ARG A 179 8.91 10.07 4.47
N TYR A 180 8.58 11.15 3.71
CA TYR A 180 9.21 11.45 2.43
C TYR A 180 10.73 11.62 2.56
N ARG A 181 11.18 12.34 3.60
CA ARG A 181 12.61 12.58 3.83
C ARG A 181 13.35 11.29 4.21
N ALA A 182 12.74 10.44 5.03
CA ALA A 182 13.32 9.15 5.42
C ALA A 182 13.45 8.21 4.19
N GLN A 183 12.40 8.05 3.41
CA GLN A 183 12.41 7.18 2.24
C GLN A 183 13.39 7.66 1.15
N LYS A 184 13.49 9.00 0.95
CA LYS A 184 14.50 9.56 0.02
C LYS A 184 15.95 9.37 0.50
N ALA A 185 16.19 9.22 1.79
CA ALA A 185 17.51 8.93 2.32
C ALA A 185 17.96 7.48 2.02
N LEU A 186 17.02 6.55 1.91
CA LEU A 186 17.28 5.14 1.58
C LEU A 186 17.52 4.91 0.08
N SER A 187 17.08 5.84 -0.79
CA SER A 187 17.21 5.74 -2.27
C SER A 187 18.52 6.34 -2.81
N LYS A 188 19.46 6.71 -1.94
CA LYS A 188 20.79 7.24 -2.27
C LYS A 188 21.88 6.24 -1.99
#